data_c4ce6abb87f3f1183fa6288a0dcd498a
#
_entry.id   c4ce6abb87f3f1183fa6288a0dcd498a
#
_cell.length_a   1.000
_cell.length_b   1.000
_cell.length_c   1.000
_cell.angle_alpha   90.00
_cell.angle_beta   90.00
_cell.angle_gamma   90.00
#
_symmetry.space_group_name_H-M   'P 1'
#
loop_
_entity.id
_entity.type
_entity.pdbx_description
1 polymer ?
#
loop_
_entity_poly.entity_id
_entity_poly.type
_entity_poly.pdbx_seq_one_letter_code
_entity_poly.pdbx_strand_id
1 'polypeptide(L)'
;MKNHSVEKYKNKIIDYLIPIILSLVIATVLIWTELTTRSGLTLDDTAFHFHRFYDTYQQIQNHNFSYFQMNYGFGQTGRVINALYGPFFSYILGFLLFITGSWFKFQVLTTYIVFLVGSYGMYQLNLKLKTSRVTATIITLLFLTTGYVSSWTSSNSFSTWGGILIPFVLIEAIDLVNNDEGKFNWVGLGTIVAVVAQVHLLTTVLCVLTLIPFFVYGLYQSNHKKMLWLTLLKAIALFMVLTANIWGTFALLYSTNHVSATFAYPLTSTAITVGLVSVWNTILDSIIVLFFVQLCYVVTNFKESKLNNLFTIEGLIFLFLSSQLFPWSIIENRFPILKSTFQFPNRLTTVAYPLLFAAIGITISELYKKYDRNIVNLARLALVGIILSNLSANYLFTDHRVKENSIGEVTLQKYIDDHISMPSEYLPIQKDMPSDEIHNNEANIINPNVNKNFNKEVLKGGRLKLNWYSKKKEVILLPLFMYHQSELQFNNKKLDPNVNPIGMPFVMSEVGKNTAILSFKTP
;
A
#
# COMPACT_ATOMS: atom_id res chain seq x y z
N MET A 1 47.49 -2.24 2.96
CA MET A 1 46.30 -2.96 2.44
C MET A 1 45.36 -3.45 3.53
N LYS A 2 45.80 -4.07 4.64
CA LYS A 2 44.86 -4.55 5.71
C LYS A 2 44.01 -3.45 6.37
N ASN A 3 44.57 -2.27 6.67
CA ASN A 3 43.82 -1.19 7.32
C ASN A 3 42.69 -0.62 6.43
N HIS A 4 42.90 -0.54 5.13
CA HIS A 4 41.90 -0.02 4.20
C HIS A 4 40.69 -0.97 4.03
N SER A 5 40.92 -2.29 4.11
CA SER A 5 39.84 -3.29 4.07
C SER A 5 39.02 -3.29 5.36
N VAL A 6 39.66 -3.14 6.51
CA VAL A 6 39.01 -3.08 7.84
C VAL A 6 38.15 -1.82 7.96
N GLU A 7 38.64 -0.67 7.51
CA GLU A 7 37.91 0.59 7.53
C GLU A 7 36.71 0.57 6.58
N LYS A 8 36.86 -0.03 5.40
CA LYS A 8 35.74 -0.24 4.45
C LYS A 8 34.66 -1.16 5.03
N TYR A 9 35.07 -2.22 5.76
CA TYR A 9 34.13 -3.13 6.44
C TYR A 9 33.38 -2.42 7.58
N LYS A 10 34.10 -1.68 8.42
CA LYS A 10 33.54 -0.90 9.53
C LYS A 10 32.52 0.13 9.02
N ASN A 11 32.87 0.82 7.95
CA ASN A 11 32.00 1.81 7.31
C ASN A 11 30.72 1.17 6.77
N LYS A 12 30.81 -0.01 6.17
CA LYS A 12 29.66 -0.75 5.65
C LYS A 12 28.72 -1.22 6.76
N ILE A 13 29.27 -1.69 7.88
CA ILE A 13 28.48 -2.08 9.07
C ILE A 13 27.70 -0.88 9.62
N ILE A 14 28.34 0.29 9.73
CA ILE A 14 27.71 1.52 10.20
C ILE A 14 26.53 1.90 9.28
N ASP A 15 26.69 1.77 7.96
CA ASP A 15 25.66 2.10 6.98
C ASP A 15 24.43 1.16 7.04
N TYR A 16 24.55 -0.03 7.62
CA TYR A 16 23.42 -0.90 7.95
C TYR A 16 22.83 -0.61 9.33
N LEU A 17 23.66 -0.32 10.33
CA LEU A 17 23.20 -0.12 11.71
C LEU A 17 22.40 1.18 11.89
N ILE A 18 22.80 2.27 11.21
CA ILE A 18 22.11 3.56 11.34
C ILE A 18 20.63 3.43 11.00
N PRO A 19 20.20 2.94 9.82
CA PRO A 19 18.78 2.79 9.50
C PRO A 19 18.02 1.93 10.51
N ILE A 20 18.63 0.86 11.00
CA ILE A 20 18.01 -0.03 12.01
C ILE A 20 17.75 0.74 13.29
N ILE A 21 18.73 1.46 13.81
CA ILE A 21 18.59 2.23 15.06
C ILE A 21 17.52 3.33 14.88
N LEU A 22 17.56 4.07 13.77
CA LEU A 22 16.59 5.12 13.50
C LEU A 22 15.16 4.58 13.45
N SER A 23 14.95 3.45 12.76
CA SER A 23 13.64 2.83 12.65
C SER A 23 13.11 2.39 14.01
N LEU A 24 13.94 1.74 14.82
CA LEU A 24 13.55 1.28 16.16
C LEU A 24 13.18 2.45 17.06
N VAL A 25 13.99 3.52 17.09
CA VAL A 25 13.73 4.68 17.94
C VAL A 25 12.45 5.39 17.55
N ILE A 26 12.31 5.75 16.26
CA ILE A 26 11.15 6.52 15.80
C ILE A 26 9.85 5.70 15.90
N ALA A 27 9.87 4.44 15.46
CA ALA A 27 8.70 3.57 15.58
C ALA A 27 8.27 3.42 17.06
N THR A 28 9.21 3.13 17.97
CA THR A 28 8.91 3.01 19.41
C THR A 28 8.30 4.28 20.00
N VAL A 29 8.84 5.45 19.65
CA VAL A 29 8.28 6.73 20.12
C VAL A 29 6.86 6.91 19.63
N LEU A 30 6.60 6.67 18.34
CA LEU A 30 5.27 6.90 17.75
C LEU A 30 4.20 5.92 18.26
N ILE A 31 4.54 4.65 18.52
CA ILE A 31 3.60 3.65 19.03
C ILE A 31 3.71 3.45 20.56
N TRP A 32 4.28 4.41 21.28
CA TRP A 32 4.49 4.27 22.73
C TRP A 32 3.20 3.96 23.49
N THR A 33 2.11 4.63 23.14
CA THR A 33 0.80 4.41 23.77
C THR A 33 0.27 3.00 23.49
N GLU A 34 0.39 2.51 22.24
CA GLU A 34 0.02 1.14 21.90
C GLU A 34 0.80 0.10 22.72
N LEU A 35 2.12 0.31 22.85
CA LEU A 35 3.00 -0.58 23.62
C LEU A 35 2.65 -0.61 25.11
N THR A 36 2.34 0.56 25.71
CA THR A 36 2.04 0.67 27.14
C THR A 36 0.64 0.18 27.49
N THR A 37 -0.33 0.37 26.60
CA THR A 37 -1.72 -0.08 26.79
C THR A 37 -1.96 -1.49 26.28
N ARG A 38 -1.01 -2.09 25.56
CA ARG A 38 -1.14 -3.38 24.85
C ARG A 38 -2.37 -3.45 23.97
N SER A 39 -2.69 -2.36 23.31
CA SER A 39 -3.85 -2.25 22.44
C SER A 39 -3.43 -1.93 21.01
N GLY A 40 -4.07 -2.55 20.04
CA GLY A 40 -3.92 -2.21 18.63
C GLY A 40 -4.90 -1.13 18.20
N LEU A 41 -4.73 -0.62 17.00
CA LEU A 41 -5.58 0.40 16.39
C LEU A 41 -6.53 -0.23 15.38
N THR A 42 -7.81 0.15 15.41
CA THR A 42 -8.80 -0.24 14.39
C THR A 42 -9.42 1.00 13.77
N LEU A 43 -9.13 1.23 12.50
CA LEU A 43 -9.56 2.42 11.76
C LEU A 43 -9.74 2.11 10.28
N ASP A 44 -10.60 2.90 9.64
CA ASP A 44 -10.75 2.98 8.19
C ASP A 44 -10.63 1.60 7.47
N ASP A 45 -9.53 1.38 6.77
CA ASP A 45 -9.28 0.15 6.01
C ASP A 45 -8.81 -1.05 6.87
N THR A 46 -8.63 -0.88 8.18
CA THR A 46 -8.05 -1.93 9.05
C THR A 46 -8.87 -3.21 9.00
N ALA A 47 -10.19 -3.13 9.17
CA ALA A 47 -11.07 -4.29 9.14
C ALA A 47 -10.99 -5.02 7.79
N PHE A 48 -11.03 -4.28 6.67
CA PHE A 48 -10.88 -4.86 5.33
C PHE A 48 -9.58 -5.65 5.18
N HIS A 49 -8.45 -5.06 5.58
CA HIS A 49 -7.16 -5.71 5.46
C HIS A 49 -6.98 -6.85 6.47
N PHE A 50 -7.51 -6.75 7.68
CA PHE A 50 -7.46 -7.81 8.66
C PHE A 50 -8.22 -9.06 8.21
N HIS A 51 -9.38 -8.92 7.57
CA HIS A 51 -10.08 -10.04 6.93
C HIS A 51 -9.22 -10.72 5.85
N ARG A 52 -8.47 -9.96 5.07
CA ARG A 52 -7.56 -10.48 4.05
C ARG A 52 -6.42 -11.30 4.67
N PHE A 53 -5.78 -10.76 5.72
CA PHE A 53 -4.65 -11.43 6.38
C PHE A 53 -5.12 -12.60 7.24
N TYR A 54 -6.28 -12.50 7.85
CA TYR A 54 -6.90 -13.60 8.57
C TYR A 54 -7.21 -14.78 7.65
N ASP A 55 -7.71 -14.51 6.45
CA ASP A 55 -7.98 -15.57 5.47
C ASP A 55 -6.69 -16.32 5.10
N THR A 56 -5.61 -15.60 4.76
CA THR A 56 -4.33 -16.23 4.43
C THR A 56 -3.65 -16.88 5.65
N TYR A 57 -3.80 -16.32 6.85
CA TYR A 57 -3.37 -16.93 8.10
C TYR A 57 -4.05 -18.30 8.31
N GLN A 58 -5.37 -18.35 8.15
CA GLN A 58 -6.13 -19.60 8.29
C GLN A 58 -5.77 -20.64 7.20
N GLN A 59 -5.53 -20.20 5.98
CA GLN A 59 -5.04 -21.05 4.89
C GLN A 59 -3.69 -21.69 5.25
N ILE A 60 -2.77 -20.91 5.82
CA ILE A 60 -1.45 -21.38 6.26
C ILE A 60 -1.62 -22.36 7.43
N GLN A 61 -2.40 -22.00 8.45
CA GLN A 61 -2.61 -22.81 9.66
C GLN A 61 -3.24 -24.18 9.34
N ASN A 62 -4.19 -24.21 8.41
CA ASN A 62 -4.91 -25.42 8.03
C ASN A 62 -4.28 -26.18 6.84
N HIS A 63 -3.15 -25.68 6.27
CA HIS A 63 -2.54 -26.21 5.06
C HIS A 63 -3.55 -26.38 3.91
N ASN A 64 -4.48 -25.42 3.76
CA ASN A 64 -5.60 -25.48 2.85
C ASN A 64 -5.70 -24.22 2.00
N PHE A 65 -4.88 -24.18 0.94
CA PHE A 65 -4.67 -23.00 0.12
C PHE A 65 -5.75 -22.83 -0.94
N SER A 66 -6.18 -21.58 -1.13
CA SER A 66 -7.07 -21.14 -2.19
C SER A 66 -6.64 -19.77 -2.70
N TYR A 67 -6.15 -19.73 -3.95
CA TYR A 67 -5.63 -18.48 -4.52
C TYR A 67 -6.72 -17.45 -4.81
N PHE A 68 -7.86 -17.90 -5.35
CA PHE A 68 -8.97 -17.02 -5.74
C PHE A 68 -9.99 -16.86 -4.63
N GLN A 69 -10.60 -17.95 -4.19
CA GLN A 69 -11.73 -17.95 -3.27
C GLN A 69 -11.28 -17.80 -1.82
N MET A 70 -11.69 -16.72 -1.18
CA MET A 70 -11.47 -16.49 0.25
C MET A 70 -12.57 -17.19 1.06
N ASN A 71 -12.17 -18.07 1.97
CA ASN A 71 -13.09 -18.95 2.68
C ASN A 71 -13.15 -18.72 4.19
N TYR A 72 -12.24 -17.93 4.76
CA TYR A 72 -12.14 -17.72 6.20
C TYR A 72 -12.44 -16.25 6.59
N GLY A 73 -12.09 -15.30 5.74
CA GLY A 73 -12.41 -13.87 5.93
C GLY A 73 -13.78 -13.49 5.35
N PHE A 74 -14.18 -12.24 5.54
CA PHE A 74 -15.38 -11.63 4.95
C PHE A 74 -16.66 -12.47 5.14
N GLY A 75 -16.89 -12.94 6.37
CA GLY A 75 -18.06 -13.72 6.71
C GLY A 75 -18.14 -15.08 6.00
N GLN A 76 -17.04 -15.60 5.46
CA GLN A 76 -17.00 -16.86 4.71
C GLN A 76 -18.00 -16.86 3.54
N THR A 77 -17.85 -15.91 2.64
CA THR A 77 -18.77 -15.73 1.50
C THR A 77 -18.18 -16.15 0.15
N GLY A 78 -16.92 -16.62 0.12
CA GLY A 78 -16.26 -17.06 -1.11
C GLY A 78 -15.82 -15.93 -2.05
N ARG A 79 -15.55 -14.73 -1.53
CA ARG A 79 -15.13 -13.55 -2.32
C ARG A 79 -13.74 -13.74 -2.93
N VAL A 80 -13.48 -13.00 -4.00
CA VAL A 80 -12.20 -13.02 -4.72
C VAL A 80 -11.51 -11.67 -4.55
N ILE A 81 -10.95 -11.37 -3.37
CA ILE A 81 -10.28 -10.10 -3.08
C ILE A 81 -8.77 -10.25 -3.15
N ASN A 82 -8.19 -11.22 -2.44
CA ASN A 82 -6.74 -11.38 -2.37
C ASN A 82 -6.10 -11.60 -3.74
N ALA A 83 -6.76 -12.31 -4.65
CA ALA A 83 -6.26 -12.53 -5.99
C ALA A 83 -6.17 -11.23 -6.83
N LEU A 84 -7.01 -10.22 -6.54
CA LEU A 84 -7.01 -8.90 -7.18
C LEU A 84 -6.12 -7.88 -6.47
N TYR A 85 -5.82 -8.08 -5.20
CA TYR A 85 -5.16 -7.08 -4.36
C TYR A 85 -3.91 -7.65 -3.67
N GLY A 86 -2.79 -7.73 -4.39
CA GLY A 86 -1.50 -8.14 -3.86
C GLY A 86 -1.48 -9.53 -3.19
N PRO A 87 -1.76 -10.61 -3.94
CA PRO A 87 -1.97 -11.95 -3.36
C PRO A 87 -0.76 -12.45 -2.57
N PHE A 88 0.45 -12.35 -3.11
CA PHE A 88 1.65 -12.81 -2.40
C PHE A 88 1.94 -11.99 -1.15
N PHE A 89 1.68 -10.70 -1.19
CA PHE A 89 1.87 -9.85 -0.02
C PHE A 89 0.86 -10.17 1.10
N SER A 90 -0.37 -10.53 0.75
CA SER A 90 -1.36 -11.02 1.72
C SER A 90 -0.89 -12.30 2.43
N TYR A 91 -0.23 -13.23 1.72
CA TYR A 91 0.36 -14.43 2.36
C TYR A 91 1.54 -14.08 3.27
N ILE A 92 2.37 -13.11 2.91
CA ILE A 92 3.46 -12.63 3.79
C ILE A 92 2.87 -12.07 5.08
N LEU A 93 1.84 -11.22 5.00
CA LEU A 93 1.20 -10.63 6.17
C LEU A 93 0.40 -11.68 6.98
N GLY A 94 -0.26 -12.62 6.32
CA GLY A 94 -0.89 -13.78 6.99
C GLY A 94 0.11 -14.66 7.73
N PHE A 95 1.32 -14.84 7.19
CA PHE A 95 2.39 -15.55 7.87
C PHE A 95 2.94 -14.77 9.07
N LEU A 96 3.07 -13.45 8.97
CA LEU A 96 3.42 -12.62 10.14
C LEU A 96 2.34 -12.71 11.23
N LEU A 97 1.07 -12.73 10.84
CA LEU A 97 -0.04 -12.93 11.76
C LEU A 97 0.01 -14.32 12.41
N PHE A 98 0.39 -15.37 11.66
CA PHE A 98 0.59 -16.73 12.17
C PHE A 98 1.69 -16.78 13.23
N ILE A 99 2.81 -16.12 13.00
CA ILE A 99 3.93 -16.06 13.97
C ILE A 99 3.53 -15.30 15.24
N THR A 100 2.81 -14.19 15.11
CA THR A 100 2.49 -13.31 16.23
C THR A 100 1.27 -13.78 17.05
N GLY A 101 0.31 -14.45 16.42
CA GLY A 101 -0.90 -14.98 17.03
C GLY A 101 -1.81 -13.94 17.69
N SER A 102 -1.60 -12.65 17.43
CA SER A 102 -2.32 -11.54 18.08
C SER A 102 -2.34 -10.31 17.16
N TRP A 103 -3.49 -9.63 17.06
CA TRP A 103 -3.60 -8.39 16.28
C TRP A 103 -2.67 -7.30 16.78
N PHE A 104 -2.58 -7.10 18.08
CA PHE A 104 -1.66 -6.14 18.67
C PHE A 104 -0.19 -6.44 18.29
N LYS A 105 0.27 -7.68 18.54
CA LYS A 105 1.66 -8.05 18.21
C LYS A 105 1.94 -7.95 16.71
N PHE A 106 0.94 -8.27 15.87
CA PHE A 106 1.03 -8.14 14.42
C PHE A 106 1.20 -6.68 14.00
N GLN A 107 0.40 -5.75 14.55
CA GLN A 107 0.53 -4.31 14.25
C GLN A 107 1.87 -3.75 14.72
N VAL A 108 2.32 -4.11 15.91
CA VAL A 108 3.65 -3.71 16.42
C VAL A 108 4.75 -4.21 15.49
N LEU A 109 4.73 -5.50 15.12
CA LEU A 109 5.74 -6.09 14.23
C LEU A 109 5.73 -5.42 12.85
N THR A 110 4.55 -5.25 12.25
CA THR A 110 4.42 -4.62 10.94
C THR A 110 4.84 -3.15 10.97
N THR A 111 4.60 -2.42 12.06
CA THR A 111 5.10 -1.06 12.24
C THR A 111 6.63 -1.03 12.22
N TYR A 112 7.30 -1.89 12.99
CA TYR A 112 8.77 -1.96 12.92
C TYR A 112 9.28 -2.31 11.54
N ILE A 113 8.62 -3.22 10.81
CA ILE A 113 9.00 -3.58 9.43
C ILE A 113 8.83 -2.38 8.49
N VAL A 114 7.71 -1.65 8.56
CA VAL A 114 7.47 -0.44 7.74
C VAL A 114 8.57 0.59 7.96
N PHE A 115 8.87 0.91 9.23
CA PHE A 115 9.90 1.89 9.55
C PHE A 115 11.31 1.42 9.16
N LEU A 116 11.62 0.13 9.32
CA LEU A 116 12.91 -0.44 8.93
C LEU A 116 13.12 -0.37 7.42
N VAL A 117 12.14 -0.81 6.62
CA VAL A 117 12.22 -0.79 5.16
C VAL A 117 12.31 0.65 4.64
N GLY A 118 11.45 1.55 5.15
CA GLY A 118 11.47 2.97 4.78
C GLY A 118 12.78 3.65 5.15
N SER A 119 13.29 3.41 6.37
CA SER A 119 14.57 3.94 6.85
C SER A 119 15.73 3.47 5.98
N TYR A 120 15.80 2.17 5.73
CA TYR A 120 16.86 1.59 4.93
C TYR A 120 16.86 2.14 3.50
N GLY A 121 15.69 2.17 2.85
CA GLY A 121 15.54 2.69 1.49
C GLY A 121 15.96 4.14 1.39
N MET A 122 15.45 5.02 2.27
CA MET A 122 15.76 6.45 2.21
C MET A 122 17.22 6.76 2.55
N TYR A 123 17.81 6.02 3.50
CA TYR A 123 19.22 6.16 3.84
C TYR A 123 20.12 5.76 2.66
N GLN A 124 19.85 4.60 2.03
CA GLN A 124 20.63 4.13 0.87
C GLN A 124 20.47 5.05 -0.35
N LEU A 125 19.26 5.60 -0.57
CA LEU A 125 19.04 6.59 -1.62
C LEU A 125 19.96 7.80 -1.44
N ASN A 126 20.03 8.34 -0.21
CA ASN A 126 20.90 9.48 0.08
C ASN A 126 22.38 9.14 -0.08
N LEU A 127 22.83 7.93 0.34
CA LEU A 127 24.20 7.49 0.08
C LEU A 127 24.50 7.35 -1.42
N LYS A 128 23.55 6.83 -2.21
CA LYS A 128 23.66 6.75 -3.67
C LYS A 128 23.82 8.15 -4.30
N LEU A 129 23.15 9.15 -3.75
CA LEU A 129 23.27 10.57 -4.12
C LEU A 129 24.54 11.23 -3.59
N LYS A 130 25.45 10.45 -2.97
CA LYS A 130 26.74 10.89 -2.43
C LYS A 130 26.63 11.95 -1.32
N THR A 131 25.53 11.93 -0.56
CA THR A 131 25.41 12.76 0.65
C THR A 131 26.27 12.21 1.77
N SER A 132 26.63 13.07 2.74
CA SER A 132 27.33 12.58 3.95
C SER A 132 26.40 11.72 4.81
N ARG A 133 26.97 10.79 5.62
CA ARG A 133 26.19 9.98 6.55
C ARG A 133 25.31 10.80 7.48
N VAL A 134 25.83 11.92 7.99
CA VAL A 134 25.06 12.83 8.85
C VAL A 134 23.86 13.40 8.11
N THR A 135 24.06 13.86 6.88
CA THR A 135 22.94 14.36 6.04
C THR A 135 21.95 13.24 5.73
N ALA A 136 22.43 12.06 5.31
CA ALA A 136 21.59 10.90 5.06
C ALA A 136 20.73 10.51 6.28
N THR A 137 21.32 10.55 7.48
CA THR A 137 20.62 10.30 8.76
C THR A 137 19.49 11.32 8.99
N ILE A 138 19.80 12.62 8.85
CA ILE A 138 18.81 13.70 9.07
C ILE A 138 17.66 13.60 8.05
N ILE A 139 17.97 13.38 6.78
CA ILE A 139 16.95 13.24 5.73
C ILE A 139 16.10 11.98 5.94
N THR A 140 16.71 10.89 6.41
CA THR A 140 15.96 9.67 6.75
C THR A 140 15.02 9.91 7.93
N LEU A 141 15.46 10.59 9.00
CA LEU A 141 14.58 10.98 10.11
C LEU A 141 13.43 11.87 9.66
N LEU A 142 13.70 12.84 8.78
CA LEU A 142 12.66 13.69 8.21
C LEU A 142 11.63 12.87 7.44
N PHE A 143 12.07 11.91 6.64
CA PHE A 143 11.19 10.99 5.91
C PHE A 143 10.34 10.12 6.85
N LEU A 144 10.93 9.55 7.89
CA LEU A 144 10.21 8.70 8.85
C LEU A 144 9.19 9.45 9.70
N THR A 145 9.38 10.75 9.88
CA THR A 145 8.48 11.61 10.70
C THR A 145 7.50 12.43 9.89
N THR A 146 7.41 12.22 8.56
CA THR A 146 6.56 13.02 7.68
C THR A 146 5.71 12.13 6.76
N GLY A 147 4.49 12.56 6.51
CA GLY A 147 3.61 11.99 5.49
C GLY A 147 3.22 10.53 5.76
N TYR A 148 3.25 9.71 4.73
CA TYR A 148 2.74 8.33 4.76
C TYR A 148 3.40 7.42 5.77
N VAL A 149 4.71 7.54 5.98
CA VAL A 149 5.44 6.65 6.88
C VAL A 149 4.99 6.88 8.32
N SER A 150 4.96 8.14 8.76
CA SER A 150 4.49 8.47 10.10
C SER A 150 2.99 8.23 10.29
N SER A 151 2.17 8.50 9.27
CA SER A 151 0.72 8.28 9.35
C SER A 151 0.32 6.81 9.41
N TRP A 152 1.22 5.87 9.10
CA TRP A 152 0.98 4.44 9.33
C TRP A 152 0.57 4.16 10.77
N THR A 153 1.22 4.79 11.75
CA THR A 153 0.95 4.57 13.19
C THR A 153 -0.39 5.12 13.65
N SER A 154 -1.04 5.99 12.88
CA SER A 154 -2.31 6.61 13.24
C SER A 154 -3.48 6.22 12.35
N SER A 155 -3.23 5.56 11.20
CA SER A 155 -4.27 5.22 10.21
C SER A 155 -4.19 3.79 9.70
N ASN A 156 -3.05 3.12 9.80
CA ASN A 156 -2.78 1.81 9.20
C ASN A 156 -3.07 1.78 7.68
N SER A 157 -2.90 2.93 7.00
CA SER A 157 -3.18 3.04 5.57
C SER A 157 -2.28 2.12 4.75
N PHE A 158 -2.88 1.21 3.99
CA PHE A 158 -2.15 0.18 3.24
C PHE A 158 -1.23 0.74 2.14
N SER A 159 -1.53 1.93 1.62
CA SER A 159 -0.66 2.63 0.66
C SER A 159 0.74 2.94 1.21
N THR A 160 0.92 2.97 2.53
CA THR A 160 2.23 3.13 3.17
C THR A 160 3.20 2.03 2.76
N TRP A 161 2.75 0.78 2.65
CA TRP A 161 3.58 -0.34 2.22
C TRP A 161 4.17 -0.14 0.81
N GLY A 162 3.40 0.44 -0.10
CA GLY A 162 3.92 0.84 -1.41
C GLY A 162 4.87 2.04 -1.30
N GLY A 163 4.51 3.03 -0.49
CA GLY A 163 5.26 4.28 -0.32
C GLY A 163 6.68 4.09 0.22
N ILE A 164 6.89 3.16 1.17
CA ILE A 164 8.23 2.87 1.71
C ILE A 164 9.18 2.21 0.70
N LEU A 165 8.65 1.72 -0.41
CA LEU A 165 9.44 1.12 -1.49
C LEU A 165 9.90 2.16 -2.53
N ILE A 166 9.31 3.36 -2.57
CA ILE A 166 9.68 4.43 -3.53
C ILE A 166 11.16 4.79 -3.47
N PRO A 167 11.83 4.93 -2.30
CA PRO A 167 13.26 5.20 -2.28
C PRO A 167 14.10 4.18 -3.04
N PHE A 168 13.72 2.90 -3.04
CA PHE A 168 14.42 1.86 -3.81
C PHE A 168 14.19 2.03 -5.32
N VAL A 169 12.98 2.42 -5.74
CA VAL A 169 12.70 2.76 -7.13
C VAL A 169 13.55 3.96 -7.58
N LEU A 170 13.71 4.98 -6.72
CA LEU A 170 14.53 6.15 -7.01
C LEU A 170 16.03 5.83 -7.09
N ILE A 171 16.52 4.82 -6.35
CA ILE A 171 17.89 4.31 -6.50
C ILE A 171 18.13 3.82 -7.93
N GLU A 172 17.20 3.04 -8.48
CA GLU A 172 17.29 2.55 -9.87
C GLU A 172 17.02 3.68 -10.90
N ALA A 173 16.18 4.67 -10.55
CA ALA A 173 15.94 5.85 -11.38
C ALA A 173 17.22 6.69 -11.59
N ILE A 174 18.08 6.79 -10.58
CA ILE A 174 19.39 7.47 -10.70
C ILE A 174 20.26 6.77 -11.75
N ASP A 175 20.21 5.45 -11.82
CA ASP A 175 20.98 4.67 -12.80
C ASP A 175 20.46 4.82 -14.23
N LEU A 176 19.16 5.14 -14.40
CA LEU A 176 18.63 5.54 -15.72
C LEU A 176 19.24 6.85 -16.24
N VAL A 177 19.48 7.82 -15.33
CA VAL A 177 20.11 9.10 -15.66
C VAL A 177 21.60 8.94 -15.91
N ASN A 178 22.29 8.18 -15.06
CA ASN A 178 23.73 7.99 -15.08
C ASN A 178 24.14 6.73 -15.89
N ASN A 179 23.36 6.40 -16.94
CA ASN A 179 23.63 5.20 -17.73
C ASN A 179 24.93 5.34 -18.55
N ASP A 180 25.84 4.41 -18.33
CA ASP A 180 27.03 4.23 -19.17
C ASP A 180 26.71 3.31 -20.34
N GLU A 181 27.07 3.71 -21.57
CA GLU A 181 26.80 2.91 -22.79
C GLU A 181 25.32 2.53 -23.00
N GLY A 182 24.37 3.24 -22.41
CA GLY A 182 22.94 2.92 -22.45
C GLY A 182 22.54 1.70 -21.63
N LYS A 183 23.36 1.31 -20.65
CA LYS A 183 23.11 0.18 -19.75
C LYS A 183 22.82 0.68 -18.35
N PHE A 184 21.88 0.04 -17.68
CA PHE A 184 21.55 0.21 -16.26
C PHE A 184 21.15 -1.14 -15.66
N ASN A 185 20.95 -1.21 -14.36
CA ASN A 185 20.52 -2.42 -13.66
C ASN A 185 19.06 -2.79 -13.98
N TRP A 186 18.82 -3.38 -15.14
CA TRP A 186 17.46 -3.76 -15.58
C TRP A 186 16.80 -4.81 -14.68
N VAL A 187 17.61 -5.68 -14.06
CA VAL A 187 17.11 -6.69 -13.11
C VAL A 187 16.62 -6.00 -11.84
N GLY A 188 17.40 -5.08 -11.27
CA GLY A 188 17.01 -4.29 -10.10
C GLY A 188 15.72 -3.49 -10.38
N LEU A 189 15.67 -2.75 -11.48
CA LEU A 189 14.50 -1.96 -11.85
C LEU A 189 13.26 -2.82 -12.05
N GLY A 190 13.33 -3.88 -12.86
CA GLY A 190 12.19 -4.76 -13.12
C GLY A 190 11.69 -5.46 -11.86
N THR A 191 12.62 -5.89 -11.00
CA THR A 191 12.28 -6.57 -9.72
C THR A 191 11.64 -5.62 -8.73
N ILE A 192 12.22 -4.42 -8.50
CA ILE A 192 11.66 -3.50 -7.49
C ILE A 192 10.25 -3.01 -7.88
N VAL A 193 10.02 -2.71 -9.17
CA VAL A 193 8.68 -2.32 -9.64
C VAL A 193 7.70 -3.49 -9.52
N ALA A 194 8.14 -4.74 -9.77
CA ALA A 194 7.33 -5.93 -9.56
C ALA A 194 6.97 -6.16 -8.08
N VAL A 195 7.92 -5.93 -7.17
CA VAL A 195 7.66 -5.98 -5.71
C VAL A 195 6.61 -4.94 -5.32
N VAL A 196 6.73 -3.70 -5.81
CA VAL A 196 5.71 -2.66 -5.57
C VAL A 196 4.34 -3.11 -6.09
N ALA A 197 4.26 -3.74 -7.26
CA ALA A 197 3.00 -4.25 -7.83
C ALA A 197 2.37 -5.36 -6.99
N GLN A 198 3.16 -6.26 -6.41
CA GLN A 198 2.68 -7.29 -5.50
C GLN A 198 2.18 -6.71 -4.15
N VAL A 199 2.62 -5.50 -3.79
CA VAL A 199 2.22 -4.81 -2.55
C VAL A 199 1.01 -3.90 -2.79
N HIS A 200 1.10 -2.96 -3.74
CA HIS A 200 0.07 -1.93 -3.96
C HIS A 200 0.04 -1.45 -5.41
N LEU A 201 -1.00 -1.81 -6.12
CA LEU A 201 -1.09 -1.63 -7.57
C LEU A 201 -1.06 -0.15 -8.00
N LEU A 202 -1.78 0.72 -7.27
CA LEU A 202 -1.79 2.15 -7.59
C LEU A 202 -0.40 2.78 -7.40
N THR A 203 0.34 2.39 -6.36
CA THR A 203 1.73 2.87 -6.18
C THR A 203 2.62 2.44 -7.35
N THR A 204 2.36 1.28 -7.97
CA THR A 204 3.10 0.87 -9.18
C THR A 204 2.89 1.85 -10.34
N VAL A 205 1.66 2.32 -10.53
CA VAL A 205 1.37 3.35 -11.54
C VAL A 205 2.15 4.62 -11.24
N LEU A 206 2.18 5.04 -9.96
CA LEU A 206 2.97 6.22 -9.53
C LEU A 206 4.47 6.01 -9.75
N CYS A 207 5.01 4.81 -9.48
CA CYS A 207 6.40 4.47 -9.80
C CYS A 207 6.71 4.63 -11.29
N VAL A 208 5.84 4.11 -12.16
CA VAL A 208 6.02 4.23 -13.61
C VAL A 208 6.01 5.70 -14.04
N LEU A 209 5.06 6.50 -13.54
CA LEU A 209 5.00 7.94 -13.81
C LEU A 209 6.27 8.66 -13.34
N THR A 210 6.79 8.30 -12.16
CA THR A 210 8.05 8.84 -11.63
C THR A 210 9.25 8.46 -12.50
N LEU A 211 9.31 7.25 -13.03
CA LEU A 211 10.44 6.79 -13.84
C LEU A 211 10.51 7.45 -15.22
N ILE A 212 9.40 7.97 -15.75
CA ILE A 212 9.34 8.58 -17.08
C ILE A 212 10.30 9.78 -17.21
N PRO A 213 10.28 10.82 -16.35
CA PRO A 213 11.20 11.95 -16.45
C PRO A 213 12.67 11.52 -16.36
N PHE A 214 13.01 10.57 -15.47
CA PHE A 214 14.37 10.04 -15.35
C PHE A 214 14.82 9.32 -16.62
N PHE A 215 13.95 8.50 -17.20
CA PHE A 215 14.24 7.80 -18.46
C PHE A 215 14.40 8.78 -19.63
N VAL A 216 13.50 9.76 -19.77
CA VAL A 216 13.55 10.77 -20.81
C VAL A 216 14.83 11.58 -20.71
N TYR A 217 15.22 11.97 -19.48
CA TYR A 217 16.45 12.69 -19.23
C TYR A 217 17.69 11.84 -19.53
N GLY A 218 17.71 10.57 -19.13
CA GLY A 218 18.77 9.62 -19.47
C GLY A 218 18.88 9.41 -20.98
N LEU A 219 17.74 9.31 -21.67
CA LEU A 219 17.68 9.20 -23.14
C LEU A 219 18.23 10.44 -23.85
N TYR A 220 17.95 11.63 -23.30
CA TYR A 220 18.48 12.89 -23.83
C TYR A 220 20.00 12.95 -23.73
N GLN A 221 20.59 12.50 -22.63
CA GLN A 221 22.04 12.52 -22.40
C GLN A 221 22.81 11.40 -23.10
N SER A 222 22.17 10.24 -23.29
CA SER A 222 22.84 9.04 -23.80
C SER A 222 23.15 9.13 -25.30
N ASN A 223 24.37 8.77 -25.66
CA ASN A 223 24.76 8.52 -27.04
C ASN A 223 24.32 7.12 -27.54
N HIS A 224 23.92 6.22 -26.63
CA HIS A 224 23.55 4.82 -26.90
C HIS A 224 22.04 4.59 -26.73
N LYS A 225 21.20 5.45 -27.31
CA LYS A 225 19.73 5.45 -27.17
C LYS A 225 19.08 4.08 -27.45
N LYS A 226 19.54 3.40 -28.51
CA LYS A 226 19.02 2.05 -28.86
C LYS A 226 19.28 1.03 -27.75
N MET A 227 20.48 1.05 -27.15
CA MET A 227 20.82 0.16 -26.05
C MET A 227 20.00 0.47 -24.80
N LEU A 228 19.78 1.75 -24.51
CA LEU A 228 18.93 2.17 -23.38
C LEU A 228 17.49 1.66 -23.52
N TRP A 229 16.90 1.77 -24.71
CA TRP A 229 15.58 1.18 -24.99
C TRP A 229 15.55 -0.33 -24.85
N LEU A 230 16.57 -1.05 -25.37
CA LEU A 230 16.67 -2.51 -25.24
C LEU A 230 16.80 -2.92 -23.77
N THR A 231 17.56 -2.16 -22.98
CA THR A 231 17.72 -2.42 -21.54
C THR A 231 16.40 -2.18 -20.78
N LEU A 232 15.64 -1.12 -21.12
CA LEU A 232 14.32 -0.88 -20.56
C LEU A 232 13.32 -1.99 -20.94
N LEU A 233 13.31 -2.45 -22.16
CA LEU A 233 12.43 -3.55 -22.59
C LEU A 233 12.72 -4.85 -21.83
N LYS A 234 13.98 -5.13 -21.48
CA LYS A 234 14.33 -6.26 -20.60
C LYS A 234 13.75 -6.09 -19.19
N ALA A 235 13.83 -4.87 -18.61
CA ALA A 235 13.24 -4.58 -17.31
C ALA A 235 11.71 -4.75 -17.33
N ILE A 236 11.04 -4.26 -18.37
CA ILE A 236 9.59 -4.41 -18.57
C ILE A 236 9.23 -5.90 -18.74
N ALA A 237 9.96 -6.66 -19.55
CA ALA A 237 9.70 -8.09 -19.74
C ALA A 237 9.83 -8.85 -18.40
N LEU A 238 10.87 -8.57 -17.61
CA LEU A 238 11.03 -9.15 -16.28
C LEU A 238 9.87 -8.77 -15.35
N PHE A 239 9.49 -7.49 -15.32
CA PHE A 239 8.34 -7.01 -14.56
C PHE A 239 7.06 -7.78 -14.95
N MET A 240 6.77 -7.91 -16.24
CA MET A 240 5.57 -8.62 -16.73
C MET A 240 5.55 -10.09 -16.30
N VAL A 241 6.70 -10.76 -16.33
CA VAL A 241 6.82 -12.17 -15.87
C VAL A 241 6.60 -12.26 -14.35
N LEU A 242 7.25 -11.40 -13.55
CA LEU A 242 7.14 -11.42 -12.09
C LEU A 242 5.76 -10.98 -11.57
N THR A 243 4.94 -10.34 -12.39
CA THR A 243 3.58 -9.91 -12.07
C THR A 243 2.50 -10.64 -12.87
N ALA A 244 2.85 -11.75 -13.54
CA ALA A 244 1.93 -12.52 -14.38
C ALA A 244 0.68 -12.99 -13.62
N ASN A 245 0.83 -13.31 -12.33
CA ASN A 245 -0.29 -13.66 -11.45
C ASN A 245 -1.31 -12.51 -11.30
N ILE A 246 -0.88 -11.25 -11.31
CA ILE A 246 -1.76 -10.07 -11.22
C ILE A 246 -2.50 -9.90 -12.55
N TRP A 247 -1.77 -9.76 -13.65
CA TRP A 247 -2.37 -9.54 -14.98
C TRP A 247 -3.24 -10.70 -15.43
N GLY A 248 -2.81 -11.94 -15.14
CA GLY A 248 -3.59 -13.14 -15.42
C GLY A 248 -4.91 -13.16 -14.63
N THR A 249 -4.89 -12.78 -13.36
CA THR A 249 -6.11 -12.66 -12.55
C THR A 249 -7.05 -11.58 -13.09
N PHE A 250 -6.53 -10.39 -13.41
CA PHE A 250 -7.33 -9.32 -14.01
C PHE A 250 -7.94 -9.76 -15.34
N ALA A 251 -7.13 -10.34 -16.24
CA ALA A 251 -7.62 -10.85 -17.50
C ALA A 251 -8.73 -11.91 -17.32
N LEU A 252 -8.54 -12.87 -16.41
CA LEU A 252 -9.52 -13.91 -16.12
C LEU A 252 -10.83 -13.36 -15.58
N LEU A 253 -10.76 -12.49 -14.56
CA LEU A 253 -11.96 -12.02 -13.86
C LEU A 253 -12.71 -10.96 -14.65
N TYR A 254 -12.04 -9.95 -15.17
CA TYR A 254 -12.69 -8.83 -15.85
C TYR A 254 -13.13 -9.16 -17.29
N SER A 255 -12.64 -10.24 -17.90
CA SER A 255 -13.14 -10.69 -19.21
C SER A 255 -14.50 -11.38 -19.12
N THR A 256 -14.87 -11.92 -17.96
CA THR A 256 -16.04 -12.77 -17.79
C THR A 256 -16.99 -12.31 -16.69
N ASN A 257 -16.58 -11.37 -15.84
CA ASN A 257 -17.40 -10.81 -14.77
C ASN A 257 -17.45 -9.28 -14.87
N HIS A 258 -18.56 -8.71 -14.49
CA HIS A 258 -18.62 -7.32 -14.07
C HIS A 258 -18.33 -7.28 -12.58
N VAL A 259 -17.24 -6.60 -12.21
CA VAL A 259 -16.78 -6.52 -10.82
C VAL A 259 -17.05 -5.11 -10.30
N SER A 260 -17.65 -5.00 -9.13
CA SER A 260 -17.97 -3.71 -8.53
C SER A 260 -16.70 -2.89 -8.27
N ALA A 261 -16.79 -1.60 -8.55
CA ALA A 261 -15.71 -0.66 -8.27
C ALA A 261 -15.56 -0.40 -6.75
N THR A 262 -14.45 0.19 -6.36
CA THR A 262 -14.24 0.72 -5.02
C THR A 262 -15.12 1.96 -4.77
N PHE A 263 -15.29 2.35 -3.49
CA PHE A 263 -16.03 3.55 -3.11
C PHE A 263 -15.55 4.79 -3.84
N ALA A 264 -16.48 5.64 -4.26
CA ALA A 264 -16.17 6.90 -4.92
C ALA A 264 -16.02 8.02 -3.89
N TYR A 265 -14.85 8.67 -3.89
CA TYR A 265 -14.56 9.82 -3.03
C TYR A 265 -14.37 11.08 -3.88
N PRO A 266 -14.92 12.26 -3.44
CA PRO A 266 -14.62 13.51 -4.11
C PRO A 266 -13.12 13.82 -4.04
N LEU A 267 -12.47 13.98 -5.20
CA LEU A 267 -11.02 14.18 -5.28
C LEU A 267 -10.58 15.47 -4.57
N THR A 268 -11.41 16.52 -4.66
CA THR A 268 -11.11 17.81 -4.02
C THR A 268 -11.01 17.68 -2.49
N SER A 269 -11.90 16.92 -1.85
CA SER A 269 -11.91 16.76 -0.39
C SER A 269 -10.80 15.85 0.14
N THR A 270 -10.27 14.98 -0.71
CA THR A 270 -9.22 14.02 -0.37
C THR A 270 -7.81 14.47 -0.79
N ALA A 271 -7.72 15.65 -1.43
CA ALA A 271 -6.45 16.31 -1.71
C ALA A 271 -5.86 16.94 -0.44
N ILE A 272 -4.53 17.18 -0.45
CA ILE A 272 -3.82 17.75 0.70
C ILE A 272 -4.25 19.19 0.97
N THR A 273 -4.48 19.45 2.26
CA THR A 273 -4.58 20.78 2.85
C THR A 273 -3.34 21.14 3.66
N VAL A 274 -3.14 22.43 3.90
CA VAL A 274 -2.11 22.95 4.81
C VAL A 274 -2.67 23.01 6.23
N GLY A 275 -1.89 22.62 7.23
CA GLY A 275 -2.36 22.69 8.62
C GLY A 275 -1.25 22.47 9.64
N LEU A 276 -1.58 22.77 10.89
CA LEU A 276 -0.68 22.67 12.04
C LEU A 276 -0.58 21.24 12.59
N VAL A 277 -1.49 20.36 12.22
CA VAL A 277 -1.54 18.97 12.69
C VAL A 277 -1.33 18.03 11.52
N SER A 278 -0.45 17.04 11.69
CA SER A 278 -0.21 16.02 10.67
C SER A 278 -1.33 15.00 10.72
N VAL A 279 -2.27 15.12 9.80
CA VAL A 279 -3.23 14.07 9.46
C VAL A 279 -2.91 13.57 8.06
N TRP A 280 -3.45 12.42 7.67
CA TRP A 280 -3.12 11.76 6.40
C TRP A 280 -3.29 12.64 5.13
N ASN A 281 -4.14 13.65 5.16
CA ASN A 281 -4.38 14.61 4.09
C ASN A 281 -3.91 16.05 4.42
N THR A 282 -3.02 16.20 5.39
CA THR A 282 -2.52 17.52 5.80
C THR A 282 -1.00 17.55 5.73
N ILE A 283 -0.44 18.59 5.14
CA ILE A 283 0.99 18.89 5.17
C ILE A 283 1.26 19.98 6.22
N LEU A 284 2.28 19.76 7.03
CA LEU A 284 2.69 20.74 8.04
C LEU A 284 3.31 21.98 7.38
N ASP A 285 3.01 23.17 7.92
CA ASP A 285 3.54 24.45 7.43
C ASP A 285 5.06 24.44 7.32
N SER A 286 5.75 23.84 8.29
CA SER A 286 7.22 23.71 8.30
C SER A 286 7.77 22.94 7.08
N ILE A 287 7.04 21.94 6.60
CA ILE A 287 7.42 21.15 5.43
C ILE A 287 7.19 21.95 4.14
N ILE A 288 6.11 22.74 4.06
CA ILE A 288 5.88 23.64 2.92
C ILE A 288 6.97 24.69 2.81
N VAL A 289 7.31 25.35 3.92
CA VAL A 289 8.41 26.32 3.98
C VAL A 289 9.72 25.67 3.52
N LEU A 290 10.01 24.45 3.99
CA LEU A 290 11.20 23.70 3.58
C LEU A 290 11.22 23.45 2.07
N PHE A 291 10.11 23.03 1.47
CA PHE A 291 10.02 22.80 0.03
C PHE A 291 10.07 24.10 -0.78
N PHE A 292 9.54 25.19 -0.25
CA PHE A 292 9.69 26.50 -0.86
C PHE A 292 11.16 26.98 -0.86
N VAL A 293 11.88 26.80 0.25
CA VAL A 293 13.33 27.09 0.32
C VAL A 293 14.10 26.21 -0.68
N GLN A 294 13.74 24.94 -0.82
CA GLN A 294 14.35 24.04 -1.82
C GLN A 294 14.09 24.56 -3.25
N LEU A 295 12.88 25.02 -3.57
CA LEU A 295 12.57 25.62 -4.87
C LEU A 295 13.43 26.86 -5.13
N CYS A 296 13.50 27.79 -4.16
CA CYS A 296 14.32 28.99 -4.28
C CYS A 296 15.79 28.65 -4.51
N TYR A 297 16.33 27.65 -3.80
CA TYR A 297 17.70 27.17 -4.01
C TYR A 297 17.91 26.66 -5.43
N VAL A 298 17.04 25.80 -5.93
CA VAL A 298 17.17 25.24 -7.29
C VAL A 298 17.05 26.32 -8.37
N VAL A 299 16.11 27.25 -8.23
CA VAL A 299 15.96 28.35 -9.18
C VAL A 299 17.23 29.21 -9.26
N THR A 300 17.83 29.52 -8.11
CA THR A 300 19.05 30.36 -8.05
C THR A 300 20.31 29.59 -8.46
N ASN A 301 20.33 28.26 -8.36
CA ASN A 301 21.47 27.39 -8.64
C ASN A 301 21.19 26.39 -9.78
N PHE A 302 20.30 26.70 -10.70
CA PHE A 302 19.78 25.78 -11.72
C PHE A 302 20.86 25.07 -12.57
N LYS A 303 22.00 25.71 -12.76
CA LYS A 303 23.13 25.16 -13.56
C LYS A 303 24.02 24.18 -12.78
N GLU A 304 23.90 24.09 -11.46
CA GLU A 304 24.83 23.38 -10.61
C GLU A 304 24.62 21.86 -10.64
N SER A 305 23.37 21.41 -10.52
CA SER A 305 23.06 19.99 -10.44
C SER A 305 21.76 19.66 -11.17
N LYS A 306 21.91 19.01 -12.29
CA LYS A 306 20.78 18.56 -13.10
C LYS A 306 19.91 17.52 -12.35
N LEU A 307 20.54 16.68 -11.54
CA LEU A 307 19.86 15.69 -10.75
C LEU A 307 19.03 16.33 -9.62
N ASN A 308 19.57 17.36 -8.94
CA ASN A 308 18.83 18.12 -7.93
C ASN A 308 17.61 18.81 -8.55
N ASN A 309 17.79 19.40 -9.75
CA ASN A 309 16.69 20.03 -10.49
C ASN A 309 15.59 19.00 -10.83
N LEU A 310 15.96 17.82 -11.34
CA LEU A 310 15.01 16.77 -11.72
C LEU A 310 14.20 16.30 -10.49
N PHE A 311 14.88 15.96 -9.39
CA PHE A 311 14.22 15.55 -8.15
C PHE A 311 13.29 16.64 -7.60
N THR A 312 13.75 17.90 -7.60
CA THR A 312 12.96 19.03 -7.06
C THR A 312 11.74 19.32 -7.94
N ILE A 313 11.93 19.44 -9.24
CA ILE A 313 10.84 19.80 -10.17
C ILE A 313 9.77 18.71 -10.17
N GLU A 314 10.18 17.47 -10.31
CA GLU A 314 9.24 16.35 -10.31
C GLU A 314 8.52 16.21 -8.97
N GLY A 315 9.26 16.31 -7.85
CA GLY A 315 8.67 16.29 -6.52
C GLY A 315 7.64 17.40 -6.29
N LEU A 316 7.91 18.61 -6.78
CA LEU A 316 6.97 19.75 -6.72
C LEU A 316 5.75 19.56 -7.63
N ILE A 317 5.91 18.94 -8.81
CA ILE A 317 4.79 18.60 -9.69
C ILE A 317 3.86 17.61 -8.96
N PHE A 318 4.39 16.53 -8.39
CA PHE A 318 3.58 15.57 -7.63
C PHE A 318 2.95 16.22 -6.39
N LEU A 319 3.65 17.12 -5.70
CA LEU A 319 3.12 17.86 -4.57
C LEU A 319 1.96 18.77 -4.97
N PHE A 320 2.11 19.52 -6.06
CA PHE A 320 1.05 20.38 -6.61
C PHE A 320 -0.18 19.56 -7.00
N LEU A 321 0.02 18.45 -7.72
CA LEU A 321 -1.05 17.53 -8.10
C LEU A 321 -1.71 16.85 -6.88
N SER A 322 -0.99 16.70 -5.76
CA SER A 322 -1.56 16.13 -4.54
C SER A 322 -2.44 17.10 -3.76
N SER A 323 -2.35 18.40 -4.04
CA SER A 323 -2.93 19.47 -3.25
C SER A 323 -4.28 19.96 -3.79
N GLN A 324 -5.03 20.68 -2.96
CA GLN A 324 -6.25 21.37 -3.34
C GLN A 324 -6.02 22.57 -4.26
N LEU A 325 -4.76 22.99 -4.47
CA LEU A 325 -4.41 24.02 -5.44
C LEU A 325 -4.61 23.55 -6.89
N PHE A 326 -4.54 22.25 -7.12
CA PHE A 326 -4.86 21.66 -8.42
C PHE A 326 -6.38 21.57 -8.58
N PRO A 327 -6.96 21.94 -9.73
CA PRO A 327 -8.40 22.03 -9.94
C PRO A 327 -9.08 20.65 -10.07
N TRP A 328 -9.02 19.83 -9.00
CA TRP A 328 -9.59 18.48 -8.97
C TRP A 328 -11.09 18.45 -9.27
N SER A 329 -11.83 19.50 -8.92
CA SER A 329 -13.27 19.60 -9.24
C SER A 329 -13.56 19.54 -10.75
N ILE A 330 -12.68 20.11 -11.58
CA ILE A 330 -12.82 20.06 -13.05
C ILE A 330 -12.53 18.63 -13.54
N ILE A 331 -11.47 18.00 -12.99
CA ILE A 331 -11.04 16.67 -13.39
C ILE A 331 -12.10 15.62 -12.99
N GLU A 332 -12.60 15.65 -11.75
CA GLU A 332 -13.58 14.67 -11.27
C GLU A 332 -14.95 14.79 -11.99
N ASN A 333 -15.30 15.99 -12.46
CA ASN A 333 -16.50 16.18 -13.27
C ASN A 333 -16.32 15.66 -14.70
N ARG A 334 -15.10 15.79 -15.27
CA ARG A 334 -14.80 15.31 -16.63
C ARG A 334 -14.54 13.81 -16.69
N PHE A 335 -13.95 13.26 -15.62
CA PHE A 335 -13.56 11.85 -15.50
C PHE A 335 -14.06 11.27 -14.17
N PRO A 336 -15.39 11.04 -14.02
CA PRO A 336 -16.00 10.58 -12.76
C PRO A 336 -15.39 9.26 -12.23
N ILE A 337 -14.89 8.39 -13.14
CA ILE A 337 -14.26 7.13 -12.79
C ILE A 337 -13.06 7.28 -11.85
N LEU A 338 -12.39 8.44 -11.87
CA LEU A 338 -11.26 8.70 -10.99
C LEU A 338 -11.67 8.79 -9.51
N LYS A 339 -12.92 9.10 -9.20
CA LYS A 339 -13.44 9.10 -7.83
C LYS A 339 -13.36 7.72 -7.19
N SER A 340 -13.51 6.65 -7.96
CA SER A 340 -13.44 5.27 -7.49
C SER A 340 -12.08 4.61 -7.76
N THR A 341 -11.37 4.95 -8.83
CA THR A 341 -10.10 4.29 -9.19
C THR A 341 -8.86 4.95 -8.56
N PHE A 342 -8.82 6.28 -8.56
CA PHE A 342 -7.73 7.06 -7.97
C PHE A 342 -8.03 7.48 -6.52
N GLN A 343 -9.26 7.91 -6.25
CA GLN A 343 -9.87 8.24 -4.94
C GLN A 343 -9.19 9.38 -4.16
N PHE A 344 -7.87 9.35 -4.01
CA PHE A 344 -7.13 10.16 -3.05
C PHE A 344 -5.90 10.82 -3.69
N PRO A 345 -6.01 12.07 -4.18
CA PRO A 345 -4.86 12.84 -4.69
C PRO A 345 -3.69 12.94 -3.72
N ASN A 346 -3.94 12.95 -2.41
CA ASN A 346 -2.90 12.95 -1.39
C ASN A 346 -1.92 11.77 -1.51
N ARG A 347 -2.32 10.65 -2.15
CA ARG A 347 -1.43 9.50 -2.45
C ARG A 347 -0.22 9.89 -3.29
N LEU A 348 -0.28 10.98 -4.07
CA LEU A 348 0.85 11.49 -4.84
C LEU A 348 2.01 11.95 -3.93
N THR A 349 1.76 12.25 -2.66
CA THR A 349 2.83 12.56 -1.70
C THR A 349 3.72 11.37 -1.38
N THR A 350 3.27 10.13 -1.63
CA THR A 350 4.14 8.95 -1.50
C THR A 350 5.37 9.04 -2.40
N VAL A 351 5.26 9.76 -3.52
CA VAL A 351 6.36 10.04 -4.47
C VAL A 351 6.97 11.42 -4.22
N ALA A 352 6.14 12.44 -3.98
CA ALA A 352 6.62 13.81 -3.80
C ALA A 352 7.62 13.95 -2.64
N TYR A 353 7.33 13.34 -1.49
CA TYR A 353 8.19 13.48 -0.31
C TYR A 353 9.56 12.82 -0.47
N PRO A 354 9.69 11.55 -0.90
CA PRO A 354 11.02 10.97 -1.14
C PRO A 354 11.85 11.75 -2.15
N LEU A 355 11.24 12.26 -3.23
CA LEU A 355 11.92 13.10 -4.21
C LEU A 355 12.43 14.40 -3.59
N LEU A 356 11.57 15.16 -2.92
CA LEU A 356 11.93 16.46 -2.34
C LEU A 356 12.92 16.31 -1.18
N PHE A 357 12.80 15.29 -0.34
CA PHE A 357 13.76 15.06 0.73
C PHE A 357 15.13 14.63 0.18
N ALA A 358 15.17 13.80 -0.86
CA ALA A 358 16.41 13.45 -1.54
C ALA A 358 17.07 14.69 -2.18
N ALA A 359 16.27 15.57 -2.81
CA ALA A 359 16.74 16.83 -3.35
C ALA A 359 17.36 17.74 -2.26
N ILE A 360 16.72 17.85 -1.10
CA ILE A 360 17.26 18.60 0.05
C ILE A 360 18.60 18.00 0.50
N GLY A 361 18.73 16.66 0.50
CA GLY A 361 19.99 15.99 0.78
C GLY A 361 21.11 16.40 -0.18
N ILE A 362 20.81 16.48 -1.49
CA ILE A 362 21.73 16.98 -2.51
C ILE A 362 22.09 18.46 -2.23
N THR A 363 21.08 19.31 -1.98
CA THR A 363 21.27 20.73 -1.67
C THR A 363 22.21 20.94 -0.48
N ILE A 364 22.03 20.21 0.63
CA ILE A 364 22.93 20.30 1.78
C ILE A 364 24.36 19.90 1.41
N SER A 365 24.52 18.91 0.53
CA SER A 365 25.84 18.47 0.06
C SER A 365 26.50 19.50 -0.85
N GLU A 366 25.73 20.24 -1.63
CA GLU A 366 26.21 21.36 -2.46
C GLU A 366 26.57 22.58 -1.60
N LEU A 367 25.75 22.90 -0.61
CA LEU A 367 26.07 23.96 0.37
C LEU A 367 27.37 23.68 1.11
N TYR A 368 27.63 22.42 1.47
CA TYR A 368 28.89 22.01 2.15
C TYR A 368 30.13 22.28 1.31
N LYS A 369 30.01 22.30 -0.03
CA LYS A 369 31.12 22.59 -0.93
C LYS A 369 31.34 24.09 -1.15
N LYS A 370 30.29 24.92 -0.97
CA LYS A 370 30.28 26.35 -1.29
C LYS A 370 30.46 27.26 -0.10
N TYR A 371 30.00 26.83 1.08
CA TYR A 371 29.89 27.69 2.26
C TYR A 371 30.60 27.08 3.46
N ASP A 372 30.82 27.93 4.46
CA ASP A 372 31.41 27.52 5.72
C ASP A 372 30.58 26.42 6.41
N ARG A 373 31.28 25.56 7.14
CA ARG A 373 30.72 24.46 7.92
C ARG A 373 29.60 24.90 8.87
N ASN A 374 29.66 26.14 9.36
CA ASN A 374 28.66 26.72 10.27
C ASN A 374 27.30 26.89 9.60
N ILE A 375 27.24 27.35 8.34
CA ILE A 375 26.01 27.51 7.56
C ILE A 375 25.33 26.15 7.35
N VAL A 376 26.11 25.14 6.97
CA VAL A 376 25.62 23.78 6.78
C VAL A 376 25.08 23.18 8.09
N ASN A 377 25.78 23.40 9.20
CA ASN A 377 25.33 22.94 10.52
C ASN A 377 24.05 23.66 10.96
N LEU A 378 23.90 24.96 10.66
CA LEU A 378 22.66 25.69 10.92
C LEU A 378 21.48 25.12 10.11
N ALA A 379 21.69 24.85 8.83
CA ALA A 379 20.66 24.18 8.00
C ALA A 379 20.27 22.81 8.55
N ARG A 380 21.23 22.00 8.97
CA ARG A 380 20.98 20.70 9.61
C ARG A 380 20.23 20.84 10.93
N LEU A 381 20.57 21.84 11.76
CA LEU A 381 19.89 22.13 13.02
C LEU A 381 18.44 22.54 12.78
N ALA A 382 18.17 23.35 11.78
CA ALA A 382 16.81 23.70 11.36
C ALA A 382 16.00 22.46 10.97
N LEU A 383 16.58 21.53 10.21
CA LEU A 383 15.92 20.25 9.89
C LEU A 383 15.65 19.40 11.13
N VAL A 384 16.57 19.35 12.08
CA VAL A 384 16.34 18.66 13.36
C VAL A 384 15.17 19.28 14.12
N GLY A 385 15.03 20.61 14.14
CA GLY A 385 13.87 21.29 14.71
C GLY A 385 12.55 20.88 14.04
N ILE A 386 12.53 20.81 12.71
CA ILE A 386 11.37 20.32 11.94
C ILE A 386 11.05 18.86 12.30
N ILE A 387 12.06 17.98 12.35
CA ILE A 387 11.89 16.58 12.72
C ILE A 387 11.26 16.43 14.11
N LEU A 388 11.76 17.17 15.09
CA LEU A 388 11.22 17.12 16.46
C LEU A 388 9.77 17.61 16.51
N SER A 389 9.46 18.69 15.80
CA SER A 389 8.08 19.20 15.68
C SER A 389 7.16 18.16 15.05
N ASN A 390 7.57 17.55 13.92
CA ASN A 390 6.80 16.52 13.24
C ASN A 390 6.60 15.28 14.11
N LEU A 391 7.67 14.81 14.77
CA LEU A 391 7.61 13.66 15.67
C LEU A 391 6.63 13.89 16.81
N SER A 392 6.67 15.08 17.44
CA SER A 392 5.76 15.44 18.51
C SER A 392 4.30 15.51 18.03
N ALA A 393 4.04 16.14 16.89
CA ALA A 393 2.70 16.24 16.32
C ALA A 393 2.13 14.86 15.97
N ASN A 394 2.94 13.99 15.33
CA ASN A 394 2.51 12.64 14.97
C ASN A 394 2.31 11.75 16.21
N TYR A 395 3.16 11.87 17.24
CA TYR A 395 2.99 11.16 18.49
C TYR A 395 1.66 11.53 19.18
N LEU A 396 1.39 12.83 19.34
CA LEU A 396 0.15 13.31 19.97
C LEU A 396 -1.09 12.87 19.18
N PHE A 397 -1.01 12.89 17.86
CA PHE A 397 -2.10 12.45 17.01
C PHE A 397 -2.32 10.92 17.11
N THR A 398 -1.26 10.13 17.09
CA THR A 398 -1.34 8.67 17.27
C THR A 398 -1.87 8.30 18.65
N ASP A 399 -1.38 8.97 19.70
CA ASP A 399 -1.86 8.79 21.09
C ASP A 399 -3.36 9.03 21.22
N HIS A 400 -3.86 10.12 20.63
CA HIS A 400 -5.29 10.44 20.60
C HIS A 400 -6.09 9.35 19.86
N ARG A 401 -5.64 8.94 18.66
CA ARG A 401 -6.30 7.91 17.86
C ARG A 401 -6.35 6.55 18.57
N VAL A 402 -5.27 6.14 19.23
CA VAL A 402 -5.23 4.89 20.01
C VAL A 402 -6.21 4.94 21.17
N LYS A 403 -6.30 6.06 21.89
CA LYS A 403 -7.25 6.21 23.00
C LYS A 403 -8.72 6.13 22.58
N GLU A 404 -9.03 6.59 21.37
CA GLU A 404 -10.41 6.59 20.86
C GLU A 404 -10.78 5.27 20.15
N ASN A 405 -9.84 4.63 19.46
CA ASN A 405 -10.12 3.55 18.51
C ASN A 405 -9.27 2.30 18.78
N SER A 406 -8.94 2.03 20.04
CA SER A 406 -8.12 0.88 20.38
C SER A 406 -8.89 -0.44 20.35
N ILE A 407 -8.23 -1.47 19.86
CA ILE A 407 -8.65 -2.86 20.03
C ILE A 407 -7.90 -3.40 21.25
N GLY A 408 -8.64 -3.74 22.32
CA GLY A 408 -8.06 -4.47 23.44
C GLY A 408 -7.58 -5.87 23.05
N GLU A 409 -7.19 -6.68 24.04
CA GLU A 409 -6.81 -8.07 23.83
C GLU A 409 -8.04 -8.91 23.43
N VAL A 410 -8.30 -8.99 22.12
CA VAL A 410 -9.33 -9.86 21.53
C VAL A 410 -8.65 -10.98 20.73
N THR A 411 -9.28 -12.17 20.70
CA THR A 411 -8.79 -13.25 19.84
C THR A 411 -8.89 -12.87 18.37
N LEU A 412 -8.07 -13.48 17.51
CA LEU A 412 -8.09 -13.21 16.07
C LEU A 412 -9.49 -13.46 15.50
N GLN A 413 -10.13 -14.57 15.85
CA GLN A 413 -11.47 -14.92 15.40
C GLN A 413 -12.52 -13.93 15.89
N LYS A 414 -12.52 -13.58 17.17
CA LYS A 414 -13.49 -12.65 17.75
C LYS A 414 -13.46 -11.30 17.07
N TYR A 415 -12.26 -10.78 16.77
CA TYR A 415 -12.15 -9.51 16.02
C TYR A 415 -12.85 -9.61 14.65
N ILE A 416 -12.61 -10.69 13.91
CA ILE A 416 -13.21 -10.92 12.59
C ILE A 416 -14.73 -11.08 12.67
N ASP A 417 -15.23 -11.73 13.71
CA ASP A 417 -16.67 -11.92 13.91
C ASP A 417 -17.38 -10.62 14.35
N ASP A 418 -16.74 -9.82 15.19
CA ASP A 418 -17.29 -8.54 15.69
C ASP A 418 -17.22 -7.43 14.63
N HIS A 419 -16.23 -7.48 13.72
CA HIS A 419 -16.01 -6.47 12.67
C HIS A 419 -16.24 -7.08 11.29
N ILE A 420 -17.40 -7.71 11.09
CA ILE A 420 -17.75 -8.25 9.78
C ILE A 420 -17.78 -7.10 8.77
N SER A 421 -16.65 -6.89 8.12
CA SER A 421 -16.52 -5.95 7.03
C SER A 421 -17.00 -6.63 5.75
N MET A 422 -18.08 -6.13 5.17
CA MET A 422 -18.61 -6.58 3.89
C MET A 422 -18.57 -5.42 2.88
N PRO A 423 -17.37 -4.91 2.55
CA PRO A 423 -17.30 -3.86 1.55
C PRO A 423 -17.93 -4.38 0.26
N SER A 424 -18.73 -3.57 -0.38
CA SER A 424 -19.38 -3.89 -1.66
C SER A 424 -18.40 -3.95 -2.85
N GLU A 425 -17.14 -3.70 -2.58
CA GLU A 425 -16.03 -3.73 -3.55
C GLU A 425 -15.70 -5.16 -4.00
N TYR A 426 -15.33 -5.30 -5.26
CA TYR A 426 -14.93 -6.58 -5.88
C TYR A 426 -16.02 -7.66 -5.92
N LEU A 427 -17.29 -7.31 -5.75
CA LEU A 427 -18.42 -8.23 -5.92
C LEU A 427 -18.70 -8.50 -7.41
N PRO A 428 -19.14 -9.70 -7.76
CA PRO A 428 -19.66 -9.98 -9.10
C PRO A 428 -21.05 -9.33 -9.22
N ILE A 429 -21.17 -8.32 -10.06
CA ILE A 429 -22.41 -7.55 -10.23
C ILE A 429 -23.00 -7.73 -11.61
N GLN A 430 -24.31 -7.49 -11.76
CA GLN A 430 -24.91 -7.34 -13.08
C GLN A 430 -24.38 -6.09 -13.77
N LYS A 431 -24.33 -6.14 -15.10
CA LYS A 431 -23.93 -5.00 -15.92
C LYS A 431 -24.83 -3.81 -15.63
N ASP A 432 -24.22 -2.63 -15.55
CA ASP A 432 -24.90 -1.34 -15.35
C ASP A 432 -25.62 -1.16 -13.99
N MET A 433 -25.29 -1.99 -12.99
CA MET A 433 -25.80 -1.80 -11.64
C MET A 433 -25.18 -0.54 -11.00
N PRO A 434 -26.01 0.42 -10.50
CA PRO A 434 -25.49 1.60 -9.82
C PRO A 434 -24.71 1.24 -8.55
N SER A 435 -23.55 1.86 -8.35
CA SER A 435 -22.72 1.63 -7.16
C SER A 435 -23.46 1.94 -5.85
N ASP A 436 -24.35 2.93 -5.86
CA ASP A 436 -25.13 3.33 -4.68
C ASP A 436 -26.12 2.25 -4.23
N GLU A 437 -26.68 1.48 -5.15
CA GLU A 437 -27.54 0.33 -4.81
C GLU A 437 -26.75 -0.79 -4.14
N ILE A 438 -25.52 -0.98 -4.55
CA ILE A 438 -24.62 -2.01 -3.96
C ILE A 438 -24.31 -1.63 -2.51
N HIS A 439 -23.98 -0.37 -2.25
CA HIS A 439 -23.61 0.13 -0.93
C HIS A 439 -24.78 0.14 0.06
N ASN A 440 -26.00 0.46 -0.42
CA ASN A 440 -27.19 0.48 0.42
C ASN A 440 -27.69 -0.92 0.82
N ASN A 441 -27.19 -1.99 0.23
CA ASN A 441 -27.62 -3.36 0.47
C ASN A 441 -26.66 -4.19 1.35
N GLU A 442 -25.66 -3.58 1.99
CA GLU A 442 -24.66 -4.30 2.80
C GLU A 442 -25.28 -5.17 3.90
N ALA A 443 -26.31 -4.70 4.59
CA ALA A 443 -27.00 -5.46 5.63
C ALA A 443 -27.64 -6.75 5.09
N ASN A 444 -28.17 -6.72 3.86
CA ASN A 444 -28.75 -7.88 3.19
C ASN A 444 -27.70 -8.87 2.68
N ILE A 445 -26.44 -8.42 2.51
CA ILE A 445 -25.31 -9.26 2.09
C ILE A 445 -24.87 -10.18 3.25
N ILE A 446 -24.87 -9.66 4.48
CA ILE A 446 -24.39 -10.39 5.67
C ILE A 446 -25.32 -11.55 6.01
N ASN A 447 -26.60 -11.33 6.04
CA ASN A 447 -27.61 -12.35 6.30
C ASN A 447 -28.89 -12.13 5.51
N PRO A 448 -28.92 -12.56 4.24
CA PRO A 448 -30.09 -12.37 3.37
C PRO A 448 -31.36 -13.11 3.87
N ASN A 449 -31.19 -14.02 4.82
CA ASN A 449 -32.30 -14.77 5.44
C ASN A 449 -32.19 -14.67 6.96
N VAL A 450 -32.70 -13.59 7.54
CA VAL A 450 -32.59 -13.24 8.98
C VAL A 450 -32.95 -14.41 9.93
N ASN A 451 -33.77 -15.36 9.46
CA ASN A 451 -34.26 -16.50 10.27
C ASN A 451 -33.56 -17.83 9.96
N LYS A 452 -32.45 -17.83 9.20
CA LYS A 452 -31.72 -19.06 8.84
C LYS A 452 -30.30 -19.02 9.37
N ASN A 453 -29.95 -20.05 10.15
CA ASN A 453 -28.59 -20.25 10.60
C ASN A 453 -27.86 -21.17 9.63
N PHE A 454 -26.83 -20.64 8.97
CA PHE A 454 -25.92 -21.40 8.12
C PHE A 454 -24.69 -21.81 8.92
N ASN A 455 -24.45 -23.13 9.00
CA ASN A 455 -23.18 -23.63 9.50
C ASN A 455 -22.19 -23.72 8.34
N LYS A 456 -21.09 -22.98 8.42
CA LYS A 456 -20.07 -22.86 7.38
C LYS A 456 -18.84 -23.68 7.75
N GLU A 457 -18.31 -24.44 6.78
CA GLU A 457 -17.15 -25.31 6.94
C GLU A 457 -16.23 -25.18 5.71
N VAL A 458 -14.94 -25.00 5.93
CA VAL A 458 -13.96 -24.98 4.83
C VAL A 458 -13.43 -26.39 4.60
N LEU A 459 -13.72 -26.94 3.43
CA LEU A 459 -13.28 -28.27 3.02
C LEU A 459 -11.89 -28.21 2.38
N LYS A 460 -11.21 -29.36 2.34
CA LYS A 460 -9.94 -29.52 1.61
C LYS A 460 -10.08 -29.07 0.16
N GLY A 461 -9.01 -28.46 -0.39
CA GLY A 461 -8.97 -27.90 -1.73
C GLY A 461 -9.69 -26.54 -1.85
N GLY A 462 -9.78 -25.79 -0.75
CA GLY A 462 -10.30 -24.42 -0.75
C GLY A 462 -11.77 -24.30 -1.11
N ARG A 463 -12.59 -25.31 -0.78
CA ARG A 463 -14.03 -25.31 -1.04
C ARG A 463 -14.78 -24.88 0.22
N LEU A 464 -15.89 -24.15 0.06
CA LEU A 464 -16.73 -23.66 1.14
C LEU A 464 -18.06 -24.42 1.18
N LYS A 465 -18.36 -25.07 2.30
CA LYS A 465 -19.59 -25.83 2.52
C LYS A 465 -20.49 -25.09 3.48
N LEU A 466 -21.76 -24.96 3.10
CA LEU A 466 -22.85 -24.46 3.93
C LEU A 466 -23.82 -25.57 4.24
N ASN A 467 -24.23 -25.67 5.50
CA ASN A 467 -25.26 -26.59 5.95
C ASN A 467 -26.36 -25.81 6.66
N TRP A 468 -27.61 -26.16 6.39
CA TRP A 468 -28.77 -25.58 7.09
C TRP A 468 -29.91 -26.58 7.15
N TYR A 469 -30.91 -26.25 7.96
CA TYR A 469 -32.15 -27.01 8.08
C TYR A 469 -33.34 -26.20 7.62
N SER A 470 -34.24 -26.79 6.80
CA SER A 470 -35.49 -26.16 6.36
C SER A 470 -36.68 -27.00 6.81
N LYS A 471 -37.67 -26.33 7.39
CA LYS A 471 -38.94 -26.97 7.83
C LYS A 471 -39.92 -27.20 6.66
N LYS A 472 -39.74 -26.48 5.57
CA LYS A 472 -40.55 -26.57 4.36
C LYS A 472 -39.68 -26.38 3.11
N LYS A 473 -40.22 -26.75 1.97
CA LYS A 473 -39.62 -26.46 0.68
C LYS A 473 -39.77 -24.95 0.39
N GLU A 474 -38.68 -24.24 0.21
CA GLU A 474 -38.69 -22.78 0.02
C GLU A 474 -37.45 -22.30 -0.73
N VAL A 475 -37.58 -21.17 -1.43
CA VAL A 475 -36.46 -20.52 -2.09
C VAL A 475 -35.62 -19.79 -1.05
N ILE A 476 -34.32 -20.05 -1.03
CA ILE A 476 -33.34 -19.44 -0.11
C ILE A 476 -32.24 -18.77 -0.94
N LEU A 477 -31.90 -17.53 -0.56
CA LEU A 477 -30.74 -16.83 -1.05
C LEU A 477 -29.54 -17.22 -0.18
N LEU A 478 -28.52 -17.86 -0.76
CA LEU A 478 -27.32 -18.28 0.01
C LEU A 478 -26.39 -17.09 0.25
N PRO A 479 -25.77 -16.95 1.43
CA PRO A 479 -24.77 -15.92 1.73
C PRO A 479 -23.40 -16.28 1.13
N LEU A 480 -23.37 -16.40 -0.20
CA LEU A 480 -22.20 -16.75 -1.02
C LEU A 480 -22.16 -15.83 -2.25
N PHE A 481 -20.97 -15.58 -2.77
CA PHE A 481 -20.81 -14.86 -4.05
C PHE A 481 -20.30 -15.81 -5.13
N MET A 482 -20.99 -15.83 -6.26
CA MET A 482 -20.62 -16.62 -7.43
C MET A 482 -20.11 -15.73 -8.55
N TYR A 483 -18.83 -15.93 -8.89
CA TYR A 483 -18.23 -15.41 -10.11
C TYR A 483 -18.47 -16.39 -11.26
N HIS A 484 -18.22 -15.99 -12.48
CA HIS A 484 -18.37 -16.89 -13.65
C HIS A 484 -17.61 -18.21 -13.51
N GLN A 485 -16.46 -18.18 -12.81
CA GLN A 485 -15.63 -19.35 -12.53
C GLN A 485 -16.11 -20.18 -11.32
N SER A 486 -17.13 -19.72 -10.61
CA SER A 486 -17.64 -20.45 -9.43
C SER A 486 -18.52 -21.63 -9.85
N GLU A 487 -18.39 -22.74 -9.11
CA GLU A 487 -19.26 -23.89 -9.24
C GLU A 487 -19.97 -24.15 -7.93
N LEU A 488 -21.29 -24.37 -8.01
CA LEU A 488 -22.13 -24.70 -6.84
C LEU A 488 -22.62 -26.15 -6.95
N GLN A 489 -22.41 -26.92 -5.88
CA GLN A 489 -23.07 -28.20 -5.68
C GLN A 489 -24.14 -28.03 -4.59
N PHE A 490 -25.34 -28.47 -4.86
CA PHE A 490 -26.47 -28.44 -3.93
C PHE A 490 -26.98 -29.85 -3.72
N ASN A 491 -27.02 -30.33 -2.46
CA ASN A 491 -27.43 -31.70 -2.08
C ASN A 491 -26.78 -32.75 -2.98
N ASN A 492 -25.46 -32.67 -3.16
CA ASN A 492 -24.60 -33.55 -3.96
C ASN A 492 -24.85 -33.50 -5.48
N LYS A 493 -25.63 -32.56 -6.00
CA LYS A 493 -25.84 -32.36 -7.43
C LYS A 493 -25.23 -31.03 -7.86
N LYS A 494 -24.57 -31.02 -9.02
CA LYS A 494 -24.11 -29.76 -9.63
C LYS A 494 -25.36 -28.93 -9.98
N LEU A 495 -25.34 -27.67 -9.57
CA LEU A 495 -26.41 -26.70 -9.80
C LEU A 495 -25.85 -25.48 -10.50
N ASP A 496 -26.56 -25.01 -11.50
CA ASP A 496 -26.37 -23.69 -12.12
C ASP A 496 -27.53 -22.80 -11.66
N PRO A 497 -27.39 -22.07 -10.54
CA PRO A 497 -28.48 -21.34 -9.92
C PRO A 497 -28.67 -19.98 -10.57
N ASN A 498 -29.88 -19.47 -10.53
CA ASN A 498 -30.11 -18.04 -10.71
C ASN A 498 -29.43 -17.26 -9.57
N VAL A 499 -28.83 -16.13 -9.90
CA VAL A 499 -28.19 -15.25 -8.94
C VAL A 499 -28.92 -13.91 -8.86
N ASN A 500 -28.84 -13.26 -7.71
CA ASN A 500 -29.29 -11.89 -7.57
C ASN A 500 -28.32 -10.89 -8.25
N PRO A 501 -28.63 -9.59 -8.34
CA PRO A 501 -27.78 -8.60 -9.01
C PRO A 501 -26.35 -8.46 -8.47
N ILE A 502 -26.05 -8.96 -7.27
CA ILE A 502 -24.70 -8.96 -6.66
C ILE A 502 -24.08 -10.37 -6.62
N GLY A 503 -24.56 -11.31 -7.42
CA GLY A 503 -23.97 -12.63 -7.60
C GLY A 503 -24.26 -13.64 -6.48
N MET A 504 -25.27 -13.42 -5.64
CA MET A 504 -25.69 -14.40 -4.61
C MET A 504 -26.69 -15.40 -5.20
N PRO A 505 -26.46 -16.74 -5.02
CA PRO A 505 -27.29 -17.74 -5.65
C PRO A 505 -28.59 -18.04 -4.88
N PHE A 506 -29.67 -18.26 -5.62
CA PHE A 506 -30.93 -18.82 -5.11
C PHE A 506 -30.93 -20.34 -5.22
N VAL A 507 -31.39 -21.02 -4.19
CA VAL A 507 -31.61 -22.46 -4.20
C VAL A 507 -33.00 -22.82 -3.68
N MET A 508 -33.58 -23.89 -4.24
CA MET A 508 -34.82 -24.46 -3.71
C MET A 508 -34.48 -25.45 -2.59
N SER A 509 -34.61 -25.01 -1.33
CA SER A 509 -34.33 -25.81 -0.16
C SER A 509 -35.33 -26.96 -0.03
N GLU A 510 -34.83 -28.16 0.25
CA GLU A 510 -35.65 -29.33 0.57
C GLU A 510 -36.00 -29.38 2.07
N VAL A 511 -37.04 -30.11 2.44
CA VAL A 511 -37.38 -30.33 3.86
C VAL A 511 -36.29 -31.17 4.54
N GLY A 512 -35.79 -30.70 5.69
CA GLY A 512 -34.71 -31.35 6.41
C GLY A 512 -33.37 -30.69 6.20
N LYS A 513 -32.29 -31.47 6.22
CA LYS A 513 -30.90 -30.98 6.06
C LYS A 513 -30.60 -30.69 4.61
N ASN A 514 -30.04 -29.51 4.35
CA ASN A 514 -29.56 -29.07 3.04
C ASN A 514 -28.07 -28.77 3.13
N THR A 515 -27.37 -28.97 2.02
CA THR A 515 -25.92 -28.72 1.90
C THR A 515 -25.64 -28.04 0.57
N ALA A 516 -24.89 -26.93 0.60
CA ALA A 516 -24.34 -26.28 -0.58
C ALA A 516 -22.80 -26.27 -0.46
N ILE A 517 -22.10 -26.55 -1.56
CA ILE A 517 -20.63 -26.47 -1.65
C ILE A 517 -20.27 -25.55 -2.80
N LEU A 518 -19.57 -24.45 -2.46
CA LEU A 518 -18.99 -23.52 -3.42
C LEU A 518 -17.54 -23.87 -3.65
N SER A 519 -17.13 -23.88 -4.92
CA SER A 519 -15.74 -24.02 -5.35
C SER A 519 -15.44 -23.04 -6.47
N PHE A 520 -14.17 -22.67 -6.63
CA PHE A 520 -13.70 -21.83 -7.72
C PHE A 520 -12.86 -22.68 -8.69
N LYS A 521 -13.27 -22.71 -9.95
CA LYS A 521 -12.55 -23.43 -10.98
C LYS A 521 -11.40 -22.57 -11.48
N THR A 522 -10.17 -22.98 -11.16
CA THR A 522 -8.96 -22.38 -11.73
C THR A 522 -8.76 -22.88 -13.15
N PRO A 523 -8.34 -22.01 -14.10
CA PRO A 523 -7.99 -22.44 -15.45
C PRO A 523 -6.82 -23.40 -15.49
#